data_3bf1db781b864d0c3636488ac1d0a937
#
_entry.id   3bf1db781b864d0c3636488ac1d0a937
#
_cell.length_a   1.000
_cell.length_b   1.000
_cell.length_c   1.000
_cell.angle_alpha   90.00
_cell.angle_beta   90.00
_cell.angle_gamma   90.00
#
_symmetry.space_group_name_H-M   'P 1'
#
loop_
_entity.id
_entity.type
_entity.pdbx_description
1 polymer ?
#
loop_
_entity_poly.entity_id
_entity_poly.type
_entity_poly.pdbx_seq_one_letter_code
_entity_poly.pdbx_strand_id
1 'polypeptide(L)'
;QSYSCYLSLFKYKLQFMQIEQFDTGLKIKKNIEDVEITPIQNLNNKKFVIENFRNIYGLKKINLKKNLLNIFDKDIKVNCFEPLNEFNGIDNFIEKFWNPLFDAFPDIERRENIILGGSFRDKVQVGSYSTLSGFFLKPWLGIKPNFKMINLKCCEIHEIKNERIIESHILIDVMDFLRQADKWVINPSRGSEGAWLPPFNTDGVNFFEEDMSKSKNSLQQALSMNRSLDIKPEKENISKDELRQRLINHPQKEFWHKDMIWYGPCGIGTSRSLEGFVDMHQLPFRKSFSERNYWELGHYCEIGDGKFSLCGGWHSLKAKYGSNDWLGYT
;
A
#
# COMPACT_ATOMS: atom_id res chain seq x y z
N GLN A 1 26.08 7.73 19.63
CA GLN A 1 26.93 6.85 18.74
C GLN A 1 26.14 5.72 18.06
N SER A 2 24.82 5.59 18.23
CA SER A 2 24.00 4.54 17.59
C SER A 2 23.14 5.00 16.40
N TYR A 3 23.16 6.28 16.04
CA TYR A 3 22.38 6.82 14.91
C TYR A 3 23.01 6.57 13.53
N SER A 4 24.28 6.25 13.49
CA SER A 4 25.06 6.06 12.24
C SER A 4 24.74 4.74 11.52
N CYS A 5 24.28 3.72 12.21
CA CYS A 5 24.13 2.37 11.64
C CYS A 5 22.83 2.19 10.83
N TYR A 6 21.74 2.89 11.19
CA TYR A 6 20.46 2.78 10.48
C TYR A 6 20.40 3.63 9.21
N LEU A 7 21.03 4.80 9.22
CA LEU A 7 21.19 5.64 8.01
C LEU A 7 22.14 5.03 6.99
N SER A 8 23.10 4.20 7.41
CA SER A 8 24.00 3.52 6.48
C SER A 8 23.33 2.36 5.73
N LEU A 9 22.38 1.65 6.34
CA LEU A 9 21.57 0.62 5.67
C LEU A 9 20.65 1.23 4.60
N PHE A 10 20.09 2.42 4.85
CA PHE A 10 19.32 3.17 3.84
C PHE A 10 20.20 3.68 2.69
N LYS A 11 21.44 4.09 2.97
CA LYS A 11 22.37 4.59 1.94
C LYS A 11 22.90 3.50 1.00
N TYR A 12 23.06 2.27 1.46
CA TYR A 12 23.69 1.21 0.66
C TYR A 12 22.78 0.58 -0.39
N LYS A 13 21.46 0.65 -0.25
CA LYS A 13 20.54 0.05 -1.24
C LYS A 13 19.97 1.01 -2.27
N LEU A 14 19.94 2.31 -2.00
CA LEU A 14 19.53 3.32 -2.99
C LEU A 14 20.51 3.45 -4.17
N GLN A 15 21.74 2.94 -4.06
CA GLN A 15 22.76 2.97 -5.12
C GLN A 15 22.67 1.80 -6.12
N PHE A 16 21.88 0.76 -5.86
CA PHE A 16 21.85 -0.45 -6.69
C PHE A 16 20.49 -0.73 -7.36
N MET A 17 19.49 0.11 -7.21
CA MET A 17 18.30 0.03 -8.05
C MET A 17 18.61 0.73 -9.37
N GLN A 18 19.11 -0.04 -10.34
CA GLN A 18 19.20 0.43 -11.72
C GLN A 18 17.80 0.74 -12.22
N ILE A 19 17.62 1.99 -12.65
CA ILE A 19 16.37 2.58 -13.21
C ILE A 19 15.83 1.76 -14.40
N GLU A 20 16.59 0.84 -14.95
CA GLU A 20 16.21 -0.01 -16.09
C GLU A 20 15.20 -1.13 -15.77
N GLN A 21 14.94 -1.45 -14.48
CA GLN A 21 14.03 -2.53 -14.10
C GLN A 21 12.60 -2.09 -13.79
N PHE A 22 12.35 -0.81 -13.67
CA PHE A 22 10.99 -0.29 -13.50
C PHE A 22 10.46 0.16 -14.85
N ASP A 23 9.78 -0.77 -15.53
CA ASP A 23 8.80 -0.41 -16.55
C ASP A 23 7.66 0.28 -15.81
N THR A 24 7.80 1.59 -15.59
CA THR A 24 6.91 2.44 -14.82
C THR A 24 5.55 2.60 -15.48
N GLY A 25 5.07 1.61 -16.22
CA GLY A 25 3.72 1.55 -16.76
C GLY A 25 3.29 2.70 -17.68
N LEU A 26 4.05 3.77 -17.76
CA LEU A 26 3.81 4.90 -18.65
C LEU A 26 4.43 4.75 -20.03
N LYS A 27 5.39 3.86 -20.22
CA LYS A 27 5.70 3.35 -21.57
C LYS A 27 4.59 2.39 -21.98
N ILE A 28 3.46 2.95 -22.36
CA ILE A 28 2.36 2.25 -23.00
C ILE A 28 2.96 1.43 -24.12
N LYS A 29 3.10 0.12 -23.92
CA LYS A 29 3.21 -0.79 -25.03
C LYS A 29 1.95 -0.54 -25.85
N LYS A 30 2.08 0.08 -27.01
CA LYS A 30 1.00 0.26 -27.98
C LYS A 30 0.46 -1.14 -28.26
N ASN A 31 -0.72 -1.51 -27.76
CA ASN A 31 -1.48 -2.76 -27.97
C ASN A 31 -1.57 -3.71 -26.75
N ILE A 32 -1.72 -3.21 -25.54
CA ILE A 32 -2.29 -4.03 -24.47
C ILE A 32 -3.81 -3.92 -24.60
N GLU A 33 -4.47 -5.03 -24.95
CA GLU A 33 -5.93 -5.11 -24.90
C GLU A 33 -6.36 -5.19 -23.43
N ASP A 34 -7.27 -4.31 -23.03
CA ASP A 34 -7.84 -4.36 -21.68
C ASP A 34 -8.71 -5.62 -21.54
N VAL A 35 -8.48 -6.37 -20.48
CA VAL A 35 -9.32 -7.51 -20.13
C VAL A 35 -10.56 -7.00 -19.38
N GLU A 36 -11.73 -7.33 -19.90
CA GLU A 36 -12.98 -7.08 -19.20
C GLU A 36 -13.43 -8.33 -18.43
N ILE A 37 -13.86 -8.14 -17.18
CA ILE A 37 -14.43 -9.21 -16.35
C ILE A 37 -15.88 -8.90 -16.03
N THR A 38 -16.70 -9.94 -15.92
CA THR A 38 -18.10 -9.80 -15.51
C THR A 38 -18.22 -9.59 -13.99
N PRO A 39 -19.33 -9.02 -13.49
CA PRO A 39 -19.58 -8.89 -12.05
C PRO A 39 -19.47 -10.22 -11.30
N ILE A 40 -19.97 -11.32 -11.88
CA ILE A 40 -19.90 -12.64 -11.26
C ILE A 40 -18.45 -13.19 -11.22
N GLN A 41 -17.64 -12.94 -12.26
CA GLN A 41 -16.22 -13.31 -12.25
C GLN A 41 -15.47 -12.52 -11.18
N ASN A 42 -15.76 -11.22 -11.07
CA ASN A 42 -15.17 -10.37 -10.02
C ASN A 42 -15.52 -10.88 -8.61
N LEU A 43 -16.78 -11.18 -8.38
CA LEU A 43 -17.26 -11.78 -7.13
C LEU A 43 -16.55 -13.10 -6.80
N ASN A 44 -16.41 -13.99 -7.77
CA ASN A 44 -15.76 -15.28 -7.60
C ASN A 44 -14.27 -15.11 -7.27
N ASN A 45 -13.58 -14.16 -7.91
CA ASN A 45 -12.18 -13.85 -7.62
C ASN A 45 -12.00 -13.33 -6.18
N LYS A 46 -12.88 -12.46 -5.70
CA LYS A 46 -12.86 -11.99 -4.30
C LYS A 46 -13.08 -13.13 -3.31
N LYS A 47 -14.07 -13.98 -3.56
CA LYS A 47 -14.34 -15.18 -2.74
C LYS A 47 -13.15 -16.12 -2.69
N PHE A 48 -12.58 -16.43 -3.85
CA PHE A 48 -11.41 -17.27 -3.97
C PHE A 48 -10.25 -16.77 -3.09
N VAL A 49 -9.94 -15.47 -3.13
CA VAL A 49 -8.87 -14.89 -2.31
C VAL A 49 -9.20 -15.00 -0.82
N ILE A 50 -10.37 -14.51 -0.40
CA ILE A 50 -10.73 -14.49 1.04
C ILE A 50 -10.78 -15.89 1.64
N GLU A 51 -11.43 -16.84 0.99
CA GLU A 51 -11.60 -18.19 1.52
C GLU A 51 -10.26 -18.90 1.69
N ASN A 52 -9.36 -18.76 0.71
CA ASN A 52 -8.03 -19.36 0.81
C ASN A 52 -7.16 -18.68 1.88
N PHE A 53 -7.19 -17.34 1.99
CA PHE A 53 -6.45 -16.66 3.05
C PHE A 53 -6.98 -17.00 4.44
N ARG A 54 -8.30 -17.09 4.64
CA ARG A 54 -8.88 -17.55 5.90
C ARG A 54 -8.41 -18.95 6.25
N ASN A 55 -8.33 -19.83 5.27
CA ASN A 55 -7.81 -21.19 5.46
C ASN A 55 -6.33 -21.19 5.85
N ILE A 56 -5.48 -20.42 5.14
CA ILE A 56 -4.05 -20.30 5.44
C ILE A 56 -3.84 -19.78 6.87
N TYR A 57 -4.49 -18.68 7.25
CA TYR A 57 -4.36 -18.11 8.58
C TYR A 57 -5.00 -18.99 9.68
N GLY A 58 -6.03 -19.75 9.36
CA GLY A 58 -6.64 -20.71 10.28
C GLY A 58 -5.74 -21.91 10.56
N LEU A 59 -5.12 -22.48 9.53
CA LEU A 59 -4.26 -23.65 9.62
C LEU A 59 -2.79 -23.31 9.90
N LYS A 60 -2.35 -22.10 9.57
CA LYS A 60 -0.98 -21.60 9.74
C LYS A 60 0.06 -22.59 9.15
N LYS A 61 0.93 -23.15 9.98
CA LYS A 61 1.99 -24.07 9.55
C LYS A 61 1.50 -25.47 9.17
N ILE A 62 0.25 -25.83 9.48
CA ILE A 62 -0.29 -27.15 9.16
C ILE A 62 -0.44 -27.27 7.64
N ASN A 63 0.34 -28.16 7.03
CA ASN A 63 0.36 -28.37 5.58
C ASN A 63 0.57 -27.07 4.78
N LEU A 64 1.34 -26.11 5.30
CA LEU A 64 1.46 -24.75 4.77
C LEU A 64 1.72 -24.72 3.25
N LYS A 65 2.75 -25.45 2.78
CA LYS A 65 3.09 -25.48 1.35
C LYS A 65 1.91 -25.95 0.48
N LYS A 66 1.21 -27.00 0.92
CA LYS A 66 0.03 -27.51 0.21
C LYS A 66 -1.09 -26.46 0.17
N ASN A 67 -1.36 -25.80 1.28
CA ASN A 67 -2.40 -24.77 1.36
C ASN A 67 -2.06 -23.55 0.51
N LEU A 68 -0.79 -23.14 0.49
CA LEU A 68 -0.34 -22.04 -0.37
C LEU A 68 -0.46 -22.41 -1.86
N LEU A 69 -0.13 -23.63 -2.26
CA LEU A 69 -0.29 -24.09 -3.63
C LEU A 69 -1.76 -24.24 -4.08
N ASN A 70 -2.73 -24.14 -3.18
CA ASN A 70 -4.15 -24.04 -3.56
C ASN A 70 -4.52 -22.65 -4.11
N ILE A 71 -3.79 -21.61 -3.73
CA ILE A 71 -4.06 -20.23 -4.12
C ILE A 71 -2.97 -19.61 -4.99
N PHE A 72 -1.69 -19.90 -4.68
CA PHE A 72 -0.55 -19.32 -5.38
C PHE A 72 0.01 -20.26 -6.46
N ASP A 73 0.50 -19.67 -7.53
CA ASP A 73 1.33 -20.42 -8.47
C ASP A 73 2.66 -20.81 -7.82
N LYS A 74 3.25 -21.92 -8.26
CA LYS A 74 4.54 -22.39 -7.73
C LYS A 74 5.68 -21.39 -8.01
N ASP A 75 5.59 -20.66 -9.12
CA ASP A 75 6.55 -19.67 -9.59
C ASP A 75 6.12 -18.23 -9.24
N ILE A 76 5.27 -18.06 -8.22
CA ILE A 76 4.73 -16.77 -7.75
C ILE A 76 5.83 -15.70 -7.66
N LYS A 77 5.56 -14.52 -8.23
CA LYS A 77 6.37 -13.33 -8.04
C LYS A 77 5.81 -12.52 -6.87
N VAL A 78 6.64 -12.19 -5.89
CA VAL A 78 6.24 -11.42 -4.71
C VAL A 78 7.07 -10.14 -4.62
N ASN A 79 6.36 -9.02 -4.65
CA ASN A 79 6.90 -7.69 -4.39
C ASN A 79 6.44 -7.30 -2.98
N CYS A 80 7.38 -7.24 -2.05
CA CYS A 80 7.09 -7.05 -0.64
C CYS A 80 7.71 -5.74 -0.13
N PHE A 81 7.28 -5.32 1.05
CA PHE A 81 7.84 -4.16 1.75
C PHE A 81 9.31 -4.39 2.17
N GLU A 82 10.04 -3.31 2.41
CA GLU A 82 11.38 -3.35 3.00
C GLU A 82 11.30 -3.90 4.44
N PRO A 83 12.17 -4.84 4.89
CA PRO A 83 13.40 -5.30 4.23
C PRO A 83 13.26 -6.58 3.39
N LEU A 84 12.07 -7.09 3.17
CA LEU A 84 11.86 -8.35 2.44
C LEU A 84 12.06 -8.18 0.93
N ASN A 85 11.65 -7.05 0.37
CA ASN A 85 11.80 -6.71 -1.05
C ASN A 85 11.17 -7.74 -2.01
N GLU A 86 11.86 -8.07 -3.09
CA GLU A 86 11.38 -9.00 -4.11
C GLU A 86 11.90 -10.43 -3.90
N PHE A 87 11.06 -11.40 -4.19
CA PHE A 87 11.46 -12.80 -4.30
C PHE A 87 10.49 -13.58 -5.18
N ASN A 88 10.95 -14.71 -5.71
CA ASN A 88 10.17 -15.54 -6.61
C ASN A 88 10.08 -16.98 -6.09
N GLY A 89 8.98 -17.62 -6.41
CA GLY A 89 8.71 -19.02 -6.11
C GLY A 89 8.17 -19.24 -4.71
N ILE A 90 7.32 -20.26 -4.62
CA ILE A 90 6.57 -20.58 -3.40
C ILE A 90 7.48 -20.94 -2.22
N ASP A 91 8.62 -21.57 -2.47
CA ASP A 91 9.54 -21.98 -1.41
C ASP A 91 10.23 -20.77 -0.76
N ASN A 92 10.64 -19.77 -1.55
CA ASN A 92 11.15 -18.50 -1.03
C ASN A 92 10.07 -17.73 -0.28
N PHE A 93 8.81 -17.77 -0.75
CA PHE A 93 7.69 -17.11 -0.07
C PHE A 93 7.43 -17.73 1.30
N ILE A 94 7.52 -19.07 1.39
CA ILE A 94 7.41 -19.79 2.67
C ILE A 94 8.56 -19.42 3.61
N GLU A 95 9.78 -19.48 3.12
CA GLU A 95 10.98 -19.24 3.93
C GLU A 95 11.10 -17.80 4.42
N LYS A 96 10.88 -16.84 3.53
CA LYS A 96 11.14 -15.41 3.82
C LYS A 96 9.96 -14.69 4.45
N PHE A 97 8.73 -15.10 4.19
CA PHE A 97 7.54 -14.41 4.65
C PHE A 97 6.69 -15.25 5.62
N TRP A 98 6.14 -16.40 5.16
CA TRP A 98 5.13 -17.11 5.93
C TRP A 98 5.67 -17.76 7.20
N ASN A 99 6.79 -18.46 7.13
CA ASN A 99 7.37 -19.11 8.31
C ASN A 99 7.80 -18.07 9.36
N PRO A 100 8.56 -17.00 9.02
CA PRO A 100 8.91 -15.97 9.99
C PRO A 100 7.70 -15.28 10.60
N LEU A 101 6.66 -15.00 9.81
CA LEU A 101 5.44 -14.37 10.29
C LEU A 101 4.71 -15.25 11.29
N PHE A 102 4.48 -16.54 10.95
CA PHE A 102 3.80 -17.49 11.84
C PHE A 102 4.65 -17.93 13.04
N ASP A 103 5.97 -17.81 12.97
CA ASP A 103 6.84 -17.98 14.13
C ASP A 103 6.75 -16.82 15.10
N ALA A 104 6.77 -15.60 14.56
CA ALA A 104 6.71 -14.39 15.36
C ALA A 104 5.35 -14.19 16.03
N PHE A 105 4.28 -14.55 15.33
CA PHE A 105 2.89 -14.38 15.73
C PHE A 105 2.14 -15.73 15.63
N PRO A 106 2.32 -16.67 16.57
CA PRO A 106 1.75 -18.00 16.47
C PRO A 106 0.21 -18.03 16.46
N ASP A 107 -0.40 -17.05 17.07
CA ASP A 107 -1.85 -16.87 17.18
C ASP A 107 -2.42 -15.89 16.14
N ILE A 108 -1.61 -15.44 15.18
CA ILE A 108 -2.02 -14.40 14.21
C ILE A 108 -3.33 -14.77 13.52
N GLU A 109 -4.23 -13.81 13.47
CA GLU A 109 -5.48 -13.85 12.71
C GLU A 109 -5.49 -12.75 11.66
N ARG A 110 -6.25 -12.96 10.58
CA ARG A 110 -6.45 -11.99 9.52
C ARG A 110 -7.91 -11.52 9.52
N ARG A 111 -8.10 -10.20 9.47
CA ARG A 111 -9.41 -9.56 9.32
C ARG A 111 -9.38 -8.64 8.11
N GLU A 112 -10.15 -8.98 7.10
CA GLU A 112 -10.34 -8.13 5.95
C GLU A 112 -11.21 -6.92 6.35
N ASN A 113 -10.76 -5.73 6.01
CA ASN A 113 -11.52 -4.48 6.20
C ASN A 113 -12.14 -4.02 4.87
N ILE A 114 -11.39 -4.16 3.77
CA ILE A 114 -11.83 -3.88 2.40
C ILE A 114 -11.28 -4.96 1.49
N ILE A 115 -12.09 -5.43 0.56
CA ILE A 115 -11.67 -6.25 -0.57
C ILE A 115 -12.32 -5.73 -1.84
N LEU A 116 -11.52 -5.62 -2.88
CA LEU A 116 -11.88 -5.10 -4.19
C LEU A 116 -11.39 -6.05 -5.27
N GLY A 117 -12.17 -6.21 -6.31
CA GLY A 117 -11.72 -6.94 -7.49
C GLY A 117 -11.94 -6.12 -8.75
N GLY A 118 -11.20 -6.41 -9.79
CA GLY A 118 -11.32 -5.72 -11.06
C GLY A 118 -10.29 -6.19 -12.07
N SER A 119 -10.21 -5.47 -13.18
CA SER A 119 -9.16 -5.65 -14.18
C SER A 119 -8.48 -4.33 -14.47
N PHE A 120 -7.20 -4.40 -14.76
CA PHE A 120 -6.39 -3.28 -15.19
C PHE A 120 -5.45 -3.74 -16.29
N ARG A 121 -5.62 -3.20 -17.51
CA ARG A 121 -4.95 -3.66 -18.72
C ARG A 121 -5.23 -5.15 -18.96
N ASP A 122 -4.20 -5.96 -19.15
CA ASP A 122 -4.29 -7.41 -19.38
C ASP A 122 -4.34 -8.24 -18.08
N LYS A 123 -4.50 -7.60 -16.91
CA LYS A 123 -4.45 -8.22 -15.59
C LYS A 123 -5.80 -8.26 -14.91
N VAL A 124 -6.15 -9.39 -14.34
CA VAL A 124 -7.26 -9.54 -13.40
C VAL A 124 -6.70 -9.48 -11.99
N GLN A 125 -7.21 -8.59 -11.17
CA GLN A 125 -6.63 -8.30 -9.87
C GLN A 125 -7.65 -8.30 -8.74
N VAL A 126 -7.21 -8.71 -7.56
CA VAL A 126 -7.92 -8.53 -6.30
C VAL A 126 -6.99 -7.82 -5.33
N GLY A 127 -7.49 -6.72 -4.77
CA GLY A 127 -6.78 -5.98 -3.75
C GLY A 127 -7.52 -5.99 -2.42
N SER A 128 -6.78 -5.91 -1.34
CA SER A 128 -7.36 -5.87 0.01
C SER A 128 -6.60 -4.93 0.94
N TYR A 129 -7.34 -4.35 1.87
CA TYR A 129 -6.80 -3.83 3.11
C TYR A 129 -7.28 -4.72 4.25
N SER A 130 -6.34 -5.24 5.03
CA SER A 130 -6.60 -6.13 6.15
C SER A 130 -5.79 -5.74 7.39
N THR A 131 -6.25 -6.19 8.55
CA THR A 131 -5.52 -6.12 9.81
C THR A 131 -5.11 -7.53 10.20
N LEU A 132 -3.81 -7.73 10.44
CA LEU A 132 -3.26 -8.98 10.97
C LEU A 132 -2.97 -8.76 12.44
N SER A 133 -3.64 -9.51 13.32
CA SER A 133 -3.57 -9.32 14.77
C SER A 133 -3.01 -10.57 15.45
N GLY A 134 -2.05 -10.39 16.34
CA GLY A 134 -1.47 -11.50 17.10
C GLY A 134 -0.50 -11.05 18.19
N PHE A 135 -0.16 -11.94 19.12
CA PHE A 135 0.88 -11.67 20.10
C PHE A 135 2.27 -11.82 19.51
N PHE A 136 3.09 -10.78 19.63
CA PHE A 136 4.47 -10.78 19.14
C PHE A 136 5.38 -11.53 20.11
N LEU A 137 5.62 -12.81 19.85
CA LEU A 137 6.27 -13.72 20.78
C LEU A 137 7.69 -14.14 20.40
N LYS A 138 8.09 -14.04 19.11
CA LYS A 138 9.45 -14.33 18.65
C LYS A 138 9.97 -13.22 17.75
N PRO A 139 11.30 -13.11 17.56
CA PRO A 139 11.87 -12.06 16.71
C PRO A 139 11.33 -12.08 15.27
N TRP A 140 11.03 -10.91 14.73
CA TRP A 140 10.62 -10.71 13.34
C TRP A 140 11.27 -9.46 12.76
N LEU A 141 11.74 -9.51 11.53
CA LEU A 141 12.46 -8.43 10.84
C LEU A 141 13.63 -7.85 11.66
N GLY A 142 14.33 -8.71 12.43
CA GLY A 142 15.42 -8.30 13.31
C GLY A 142 14.98 -7.63 14.62
N ILE A 143 13.67 -7.49 14.86
CA ILE A 143 13.11 -6.86 16.07
C ILE A 143 12.80 -7.92 17.12
N LYS A 144 13.23 -7.67 18.36
CA LYS A 144 12.93 -8.53 19.51
C LYS A 144 11.48 -8.37 19.95
N PRO A 145 10.81 -9.47 20.36
CA PRO A 145 9.43 -9.43 20.80
C PRO A 145 9.26 -8.63 22.09
N ASN A 146 8.11 -7.99 22.23
CA ASN A 146 7.69 -7.30 23.45
C ASN A 146 6.54 -8.01 24.16
N PHE A 147 6.10 -9.16 23.65
CA PHE A 147 5.03 -10.00 24.23
C PHE A 147 3.66 -9.32 24.32
N LYS A 148 3.44 -8.27 23.50
CA LYS A 148 2.17 -7.56 23.40
C LYS A 148 1.42 -7.98 22.12
N MET A 149 0.10 -7.77 22.13
CA MET A 149 -0.69 -7.87 20.91
C MET A 149 -0.31 -6.73 19.97
N ILE A 150 -0.08 -7.07 18.69
CA ILE A 150 0.23 -6.14 17.62
C ILE A 150 -0.81 -6.30 16.51
N ASN A 151 -1.22 -5.17 15.93
CA ASN A 151 -2.12 -5.11 14.79
C ASN A 151 -1.33 -4.58 13.57
N LEU A 152 -0.95 -5.47 12.67
CA LEU A 152 -0.25 -5.10 11.44
C LEU A 152 -1.28 -4.63 10.41
N LYS A 153 -1.10 -3.41 9.90
CA LYS A 153 -1.87 -2.90 8.76
C LYS A 153 -1.26 -3.47 7.49
N CYS A 154 -2.05 -4.17 6.71
CA CYS A 154 -1.60 -4.87 5.52
C CYS A 154 -2.45 -4.51 4.31
N CYS A 155 -1.81 -4.01 3.26
CA CYS A 155 -2.41 -3.81 1.94
C CYS A 155 -1.81 -4.82 0.98
N GLU A 156 -2.65 -5.46 0.18
CA GLU A 156 -2.21 -6.47 -0.79
C GLU A 156 -2.93 -6.27 -2.11
N ILE A 157 -2.22 -6.55 -3.20
CA ILE A 157 -2.76 -6.62 -4.56
C ILE A 157 -2.25 -7.90 -5.19
N HIS A 158 -3.16 -8.72 -5.67
CA HIS A 158 -2.88 -10.03 -6.24
C HIS A 158 -3.34 -10.08 -7.69
N GLU A 159 -2.46 -10.47 -8.61
CA GLU A 159 -2.83 -10.81 -9.98
C GLU A 159 -3.28 -12.27 -10.04
N ILE A 160 -4.48 -12.49 -10.59
CA ILE A 160 -5.07 -13.83 -10.73
C ILE A 160 -5.02 -14.27 -12.19
N LYS A 161 -4.50 -15.46 -12.43
CA LYS A 161 -4.51 -16.11 -13.73
C LYS A 161 -4.70 -17.62 -13.55
N ASN A 162 -5.63 -18.20 -14.31
CA ASN A 162 -5.92 -19.65 -14.26
C ASN A 162 -6.19 -20.13 -12.81
N GLU A 163 -7.03 -19.42 -12.08
CA GLU A 163 -7.39 -19.72 -10.67
C GLU A 163 -6.17 -19.84 -9.74
N ARG A 164 -5.12 -19.06 -10.00
CA ARG A 164 -3.92 -18.93 -9.16
C ARG A 164 -3.49 -17.48 -9.08
N ILE A 165 -2.95 -17.10 -7.96
CA ILE A 165 -2.22 -15.85 -7.82
C ILE A 165 -0.82 -16.07 -8.38
N ILE A 166 -0.47 -15.30 -9.41
CA ILE A 166 0.84 -15.38 -10.09
C ILE A 166 1.78 -14.24 -9.69
N GLU A 167 1.24 -13.12 -9.25
CA GLU A 167 2.00 -11.99 -8.73
C GLU A 167 1.28 -11.39 -7.51
N SER A 168 2.04 -11.00 -6.50
CA SER A 168 1.53 -10.34 -5.30
C SER A 168 2.38 -9.12 -4.96
N HIS A 169 1.71 -8.02 -4.65
CA HIS A 169 2.29 -6.85 -4.01
C HIS A 169 1.77 -6.81 -2.57
N ILE A 170 2.68 -6.80 -1.60
CA ILE A 170 2.34 -6.87 -0.16
C ILE A 170 3.01 -5.68 0.54
N LEU A 171 2.20 -4.85 1.18
CA LEU A 171 2.67 -3.72 1.96
C LEU A 171 2.17 -3.83 3.40
N ILE A 172 3.10 -3.96 4.33
CA ILE A 172 2.83 -3.86 5.78
C ILE A 172 3.44 -2.55 6.29
N ASP A 173 2.69 -1.82 7.12
CA ASP A 173 3.17 -0.62 7.79
C ASP A 173 4.22 -0.99 8.86
N VAL A 174 5.48 -1.15 8.41
CA VAL A 174 6.60 -1.55 9.27
C VAL A 174 6.88 -0.48 10.33
N MET A 175 6.67 0.80 10.04
CA MET A 175 6.85 1.86 11.02
C MET A 175 5.84 1.75 12.16
N ASP A 176 4.60 1.39 11.83
CA ASP A 176 3.57 1.13 12.86
C ASP A 176 3.89 -0.14 13.67
N PHE A 177 4.42 -1.18 13.01
CA PHE A 177 4.94 -2.36 13.71
C PHE A 177 6.04 -1.98 14.72
N LEU A 178 7.04 -1.19 14.31
CA LEU A 178 8.11 -0.72 15.19
C LEU A 178 7.55 0.07 16.38
N ARG A 179 6.59 0.96 16.14
CA ARG A 179 5.91 1.73 17.19
C ARG A 179 5.23 0.81 18.20
N GLN A 180 4.44 -0.17 17.73
CA GLN A 180 3.76 -1.13 18.58
C GLN A 180 4.73 -2.10 19.30
N ALA A 181 5.90 -2.34 18.71
CA ALA A 181 6.97 -3.16 19.31
C ALA A 181 7.88 -2.36 20.28
N ASP A 182 7.46 -1.16 20.70
CA ASP A 182 8.22 -0.25 21.59
C ASP A 182 9.58 0.18 20.99
N LYS A 183 9.67 0.32 19.67
CA LYS A 183 10.88 0.67 18.90
C LYS A 183 10.69 1.93 18.07
N TRP A 184 10.08 2.95 18.64
CA TRP A 184 9.90 4.22 17.95
C TRP A 184 11.23 4.92 17.68
N VAL A 185 11.54 5.19 16.42
CA VAL A 185 12.86 5.66 15.98
C VAL A 185 12.83 7.03 15.30
N ILE A 186 11.67 7.62 15.14
CA ILE A 186 11.47 8.92 14.52
C ILE A 186 10.69 9.87 15.45
N ASN A 187 10.61 11.15 15.09
CA ASN A 187 9.79 12.11 15.81
C ASN A 187 8.31 11.70 15.81
N PRO A 188 7.54 12.10 16.82
CA PRO A 188 6.10 11.86 16.84
C PRO A 188 5.43 12.33 15.54
N SER A 189 4.48 11.56 15.05
CA SER A 189 3.67 11.94 13.91
C SER A 189 2.92 13.24 14.16
N ARG A 190 2.64 13.96 13.11
CA ARG A 190 1.84 15.19 13.16
C ARG A 190 0.36 14.88 13.27
N GLY A 191 -0.09 13.83 12.57
CA GLY A 191 -1.42 13.26 12.68
C GLY A 191 -1.53 12.26 13.83
N SER A 192 -2.71 11.68 14.02
CA SER A 192 -2.94 10.64 15.02
C SER A 192 -2.36 9.32 14.59
N GLU A 193 -1.54 8.71 15.43
CA GLU A 193 -1.18 7.32 15.27
C GLU A 193 -2.31 6.41 15.77
N GLY A 194 -2.45 5.26 15.17
CA GLY A 194 -3.44 4.31 15.65
C GLY A 194 -4.02 3.40 14.58
N ALA A 195 -5.16 2.86 14.90
CA ALA A 195 -5.86 1.94 14.01
C ALA A 195 -6.45 2.67 12.79
N TRP A 196 -6.29 2.08 11.62
CA TRP A 196 -7.10 2.41 10.47
C TRP A 196 -8.45 1.73 10.62
N LEU A 197 -9.50 2.51 10.64
CA LEU A 197 -10.85 1.98 10.81
C LEU A 197 -11.36 1.36 9.50
N PRO A 198 -12.18 0.30 9.59
CA PRO A 198 -12.91 -0.19 8.42
C PRO A 198 -13.89 0.88 7.90
N PRO A 199 -14.44 0.71 6.70
CA PRO A 199 -15.49 1.60 6.21
C PRO A 199 -16.64 1.76 7.21
N PHE A 200 -17.17 2.96 7.31
CA PHE A 200 -18.18 3.32 8.32
C PHE A 200 -19.40 2.39 8.35
N ASN A 201 -19.83 1.93 7.18
CA ASN A 201 -20.99 1.02 7.06
C ASN A 201 -20.58 -0.46 7.11
N THR A 202 -19.32 -0.79 7.42
CA THR A 202 -18.78 -2.16 7.43
C THR A 202 -18.95 -2.92 6.09
N ASP A 203 -19.11 -2.21 5.00
CA ASP A 203 -19.41 -2.74 3.67
C ASP A 203 -18.22 -2.84 2.73
N GLY A 204 -17.01 -2.74 3.28
CA GLY A 204 -15.75 -2.96 2.55
C GLY A 204 -15.53 -4.43 2.16
N VAL A 205 -16.24 -5.36 2.81
CA VAL A 205 -16.21 -6.80 2.52
C VAL A 205 -17.59 -7.25 2.14
N ASN A 206 -17.91 -7.21 0.88
CA ASN A 206 -19.21 -7.65 0.37
C ASN A 206 -19.06 -8.78 -0.67
N PHE A 207 -20.09 -9.64 -0.74
CA PHE A 207 -20.14 -10.83 -1.58
C PHE A 207 -21.38 -10.83 -2.47
N PHE A 208 -21.63 -9.73 -3.14
CA PHE A 208 -22.64 -9.61 -4.19
C PHE A 208 -22.02 -9.04 -5.46
N GLU A 209 -22.72 -9.17 -6.57
CA GLU A 209 -22.30 -8.59 -7.83
C GLU A 209 -22.48 -7.08 -7.80
N GLU A 210 -21.38 -6.36 -8.06
CA GLU A 210 -21.39 -4.89 -8.07
C GLU A 210 -21.80 -4.34 -9.44
N ASP A 211 -22.40 -3.17 -9.42
CA ASP A 211 -22.69 -2.40 -10.62
C ASP A 211 -21.40 -1.89 -11.28
N MET A 212 -21.14 -2.35 -12.50
CA MET A 212 -19.94 -1.98 -13.26
C MET A 212 -19.91 -0.48 -13.61
N SER A 213 -21.05 0.16 -13.80
CA SER A 213 -21.10 1.61 -14.05
C SER A 213 -20.67 2.38 -12.80
N LYS A 214 -21.15 1.97 -11.63
CA LYS A 214 -20.74 2.54 -10.35
C LYS A 214 -19.25 2.31 -10.06
N SER A 215 -18.75 1.13 -10.35
CA SER A 215 -17.35 0.77 -10.23
C SER A 215 -16.44 1.65 -11.10
N LYS A 216 -16.82 1.85 -12.37
CA LYS A 216 -16.12 2.76 -13.30
C LYS A 216 -16.12 4.20 -12.80
N ASN A 217 -17.25 4.68 -12.30
CA ASN A 217 -17.38 6.05 -11.78
C ASN A 217 -16.49 6.28 -10.54
N SER A 218 -16.46 5.34 -9.60
CA SER A 218 -15.61 5.42 -8.41
C SER A 218 -14.13 5.46 -8.78
N LEU A 219 -13.70 4.62 -9.71
CA LEU A 219 -12.34 4.64 -10.22
C LEU A 219 -12.01 5.96 -10.94
N GLN A 220 -12.89 6.41 -11.85
CA GLN A 220 -12.68 7.66 -12.58
C GLN A 220 -12.55 8.86 -11.64
N GLN A 221 -13.32 8.91 -10.56
CA GLN A 221 -13.21 9.96 -9.55
C GLN A 221 -11.83 9.94 -8.88
N ALA A 222 -11.35 8.77 -8.47
CA ALA A 222 -10.02 8.63 -7.84
C ALA A 222 -8.89 9.02 -8.81
N LEU A 223 -8.96 8.57 -10.07
CA LEU A 223 -7.97 8.92 -11.09
C LEU A 223 -7.99 10.42 -11.43
N SER A 224 -9.16 11.03 -11.49
CA SER A 224 -9.29 12.47 -11.72
C SER A 224 -8.70 13.27 -10.55
N MET A 225 -8.91 12.82 -9.32
CA MET A 225 -8.27 13.41 -8.14
C MET A 225 -6.74 13.29 -8.22
N ASN A 226 -6.21 12.11 -8.52
CA ASN A 226 -4.76 11.89 -8.66
C ASN A 226 -4.14 12.79 -9.74
N ARG A 227 -4.80 12.93 -10.89
CA ARG A 227 -4.36 13.83 -11.98
C ARG A 227 -4.44 15.31 -11.61
N SER A 228 -5.31 15.68 -10.68
CA SER A 228 -5.48 17.07 -10.21
C SER A 228 -4.42 17.47 -9.19
N LEU A 229 -3.58 16.56 -8.70
CA LEU A 229 -2.54 16.88 -7.73
C LEU A 229 -1.57 17.91 -8.30
N ASP A 230 -1.37 19.00 -7.57
CA ASP A 230 -0.39 20.03 -7.95
C ASP A 230 1.02 19.54 -7.59
N ILE A 231 1.77 19.18 -8.63
CA ILE A 231 3.14 18.64 -8.49
C ILE A 231 4.23 19.68 -8.77
N LYS A 232 3.85 20.91 -9.14
CA LYS A 232 4.83 21.96 -9.49
C LYS A 232 5.64 22.37 -8.25
N PRO A 233 6.94 22.72 -8.45
CA PRO A 233 7.74 23.33 -7.41
C PRO A 233 7.10 24.61 -6.86
N GLU A 234 7.36 24.89 -5.61
CA GLU A 234 6.92 26.13 -4.99
C GLU A 234 7.72 27.32 -5.56
N LYS A 235 7.08 28.48 -5.60
CA LYS A 235 7.81 29.73 -5.86
C LYS A 235 8.82 29.96 -4.74
N GLU A 236 9.99 30.46 -5.08
CA GLU A 236 10.95 30.93 -4.09
C GLU A 236 10.28 31.91 -3.14
N ASN A 237 10.50 31.73 -1.84
CA ASN A 237 9.99 32.62 -0.78
C ASN A 237 8.48 32.64 -0.54
N ILE A 238 7.72 31.63 -0.97
CA ILE A 238 6.32 31.52 -0.55
C ILE A 238 6.21 31.32 0.95
N SER A 239 5.40 32.12 1.63
CA SER A 239 5.16 31.95 3.06
C SER A 239 4.39 30.65 3.35
N LYS A 240 4.51 30.14 4.59
CA LYS A 240 3.77 28.94 5.01
C LYS A 240 2.25 29.13 4.88
N ASP A 241 1.76 30.31 5.27
CA ASP A 241 0.32 30.60 5.29
C ASP A 241 -0.22 30.76 3.87
N GLU A 242 0.53 31.42 2.99
CA GLU A 242 0.18 31.52 1.59
C GLU A 242 0.15 30.16 0.89
N LEU A 243 1.15 29.33 1.11
CA LEU A 243 1.18 27.96 0.59
C LEU A 243 -0.01 27.14 1.12
N ARG A 244 -0.29 27.23 2.41
CA ARG A 244 -1.43 26.56 3.03
C ARG A 244 -2.76 26.98 2.38
N GLN A 245 -2.98 28.28 2.21
CA GLN A 245 -4.20 28.79 1.56
C GLN A 245 -4.31 28.33 0.11
N ARG A 246 -3.20 28.32 -0.63
CA ARG A 246 -3.18 27.79 -2.00
C ARG A 246 -3.59 26.33 -2.05
N LEU A 247 -3.08 25.48 -1.14
CA LEU A 247 -3.38 24.07 -1.09
C LEU A 247 -4.84 23.78 -0.72
N ILE A 248 -5.39 24.50 0.26
CA ILE A 248 -6.79 24.37 0.67
C ILE A 248 -7.75 24.79 -0.45
N ASN A 249 -7.38 25.82 -1.21
CA ASN A 249 -8.20 26.32 -2.32
C ASN A 249 -7.89 25.68 -3.67
N HIS A 250 -7.00 24.71 -3.70
CA HIS A 250 -6.66 23.98 -4.93
C HIS A 250 -7.89 23.22 -5.48
N PRO A 251 -8.05 23.10 -6.82
CA PRO A 251 -9.17 22.34 -7.42
C PRO A 251 -9.34 20.92 -6.91
N GLN A 252 -8.32 20.31 -6.37
CA GLN A 252 -8.37 19.00 -5.71
C GLN A 252 -9.45 18.93 -4.62
N LYS A 253 -9.82 20.04 -3.98
CA LYS A 253 -10.86 20.10 -2.94
C LYS A 253 -12.21 19.54 -3.39
N GLU A 254 -12.52 19.61 -4.68
CA GLU A 254 -13.79 19.15 -5.25
C GLU A 254 -13.94 17.61 -5.19
N PHE A 255 -12.83 16.89 -5.02
CA PHE A 255 -12.82 15.43 -4.89
C PHE A 255 -12.96 14.95 -3.45
N TRP A 256 -12.81 15.82 -2.46
CA TRP A 256 -12.80 15.46 -1.05
C TRP A 256 -14.12 15.76 -0.37
N HIS A 257 -14.68 14.75 0.29
CA HIS A 257 -15.82 15.00 1.18
C HIS A 257 -15.37 15.84 2.38
N LYS A 258 -16.23 16.75 2.83
CA LYS A 258 -15.92 17.65 3.98
C LYS A 258 -15.54 16.89 5.26
N ASP A 259 -16.10 15.69 5.46
CA ASP A 259 -15.86 14.85 6.63
C ASP A 259 -14.88 13.72 6.35
N MET A 260 -14.06 13.84 5.30
CA MET A 260 -13.08 12.81 4.96
C MET A 260 -12.12 12.53 6.11
N ILE A 261 -11.67 11.28 6.19
CA ILE A 261 -10.53 10.87 6.99
C ILE A 261 -9.45 10.37 6.03
N TRP A 262 -8.25 10.90 6.19
CA TRP A 262 -7.08 10.42 5.48
C TRP A 262 -6.24 9.56 6.41
N TYR A 263 -6.16 8.27 6.14
CA TYR A 263 -5.36 7.31 6.91
C TYR A 263 -3.93 7.29 6.39
N GLY A 264 -3.10 8.20 6.86
CA GLY A 264 -1.68 8.22 6.54
C GLY A 264 -0.92 7.07 7.19
N PRO A 265 0.21 6.64 6.58
CA PRO A 265 1.09 5.66 7.20
C PRO A 265 1.69 6.19 8.50
N CYS A 266 2.18 5.28 9.34
CA CYS A 266 2.87 5.64 10.56
C CYS A 266 4.09 6.54 10.27
N GLY A 267 4.28 7.55 11.10
CA GLY A 267 5.27 8.62 10.88
C GLY A 267 4.66 9.88 10.28
N ILE A 268 3.58 9.78 9.50
CA ILE A 268 2.76 10.91 9.06
C ILE A 268 1.51 11.00 9.94
N GLY A 269 0.82 9.87 10.11
CA GLY A 269 -0.37 9.74 10.93
C GLY A 269 -1.66 10.09 10.21
N THR A 270 -2.77 9.76 10.85
CA THR A 270 -4.13 9.98 10.36
C THR A 270 -4.58 11.40 10.62
N SER A 271 -5.27 11.99 9.66
CA SER A 271 -5.88 13.32 9.77
C SER A 271 -7.33 13.33 9.30
N ARG A 272 -8.05 14.38 9.68
CA ARG A 272 -9.44 14.61 9.27
C ARG A 272 -9.53 15.92 8.49
N SER A 273 -10.46 15.98 7.53
CA SER A 273 -10.70 17.10 6.62
C SER A 273 -9.54 17.42 5.66
N LEU A 274 -9.82 18.26 4.67
CA LEU A 274 -8.79 18.73 3.74
C LEU A 274 -7.70 19.54 4.46
N GLU A 275 -8.10 20.37 5.42
CA GLU A 275 -7.16 21.20 6.20
C GLU A 275 -6.20 20.30 6.99
N GLY A 276 -6.72 19.27 7.66
CA GLY A 276 -5.89 18.30 8.37
C GLY A 276 -4.93 17.57 7.46
N PHE A 277 -5.37 17.13 6.28
CA PHE A 277 -4.52 16.51 5.27
C PHE A 277 -3.42 17.47 4.77
N VAL A 278 -3.79 18.73 4.50
CA VAL A 278 -2.81 19.76 4.10
C VAL A 278 -1.78 19.98 5.20
N ASP A 279 -2.22 20.19 6.44
CA ASP A 279 -1.33 20.55 7.56
C ASP A 279 -0.40 19.39 7.98
N MET A 280 -0.90 18.14 7.97
CA MET A 280 -0.17 16.97 8.46
C MET A 280 0.68 16.30 7.38
N HIS A 281 0.28 16.38 6.11
CA HIS A 281 0.96 15.70 5.02
C HIS A 281 1.48 16.64 3.94
N GLN A 282 0.64 17.41 3.26
CA GLN A 282 1.06 18.16 2.06
C GLN A 282 2.09 19.26 2.36
N LEU A 283 1.89 20.05 3.40
CA LEU A 283 2.83 21.11 3.76
C LEU A 283 4.21 20.56 4.18
N PRO A 284 4.31 19.55 5.06
CA PRO A 284 5.60 18.93 5.39
C PRO A 284 6.31 18.35 4.18
N PHE A 285 5.59 17.61 3.34
CA PHE A 285 6.14 17.01 2.13
C PHE A 285 6.72 18.08 1.18
N ARG A 286 5.96 19.14 0.90
CA ARG A 286 6.37 20.21 0.00
C ARG A 286 7.57 21.01 0.51
N LYS A 287 7.66 21.17 1.84
CA LYS A 287 8.82 21.81 2.47
C LYS A 287 10.07 20.97 2.42
N SER A 288 9.92 19.63 2.58
CA SER A 288 11.05 18.71 2.54
C SER A 288 11.60 18.52 1.13
N PHE A 289 10.72 18.56 0.11
CA PHE A 289 11.05 18.36 -1.30
C PHE A 289 10.72 19.64 -2.09
N SER A 290 11.50 20.70 -1.89
CA SER A 290 11.23 22.03 -2.43
C SER A 290 11.38 22.12 -3.95
N GLU A 291 12.37 21.42 -4.52
CA GLU A 291 12.67 21.44 -5.96
C GLU A 291 12.20 20.14 -6.64
N ARG A 292 10.89 19.95 -6.70
CA ARG A 292 10.29 18.81 -7.42
C ARG A 292 10.16 19.17 -8.89
N ASN A 293 10.80 18.41 -9.76
CA ASN A 293 10.80 18.68 -11.19
C ASN A 293 10.34 17.49 -12.05
N TYR A 294 10.05 16.36 -11.43
CA TYR A 294 9.57 15.18 -12.12
C TYR A 294 8.67 14.36 -11.20
N TRP A 295 7.56 13.87 -11.74
CA TRP A 295 6.63 12.99 -11.06
C TRP A 295 6.05 11.99 -12.07
N GLU A 296 6.06 10.73 -11.70
CA GLU A 296 5.49 9.66 -12.49
C GLU A 296 4.61 8.75 -11.62
N LEU A 297 3.38 8.52 -12.04
CA LEU A 297 2.45 7.59 -11.39
C LEU A 297 2.64 6.21 -12.01
N GLY A 298 3.59 5.42 -11.56
CA GLY A 298 3.86 4.07 -12.06
C GLY A 298 2.81 3.07 -11.57
N HIS A 299 1.53 3.22 -11.98
CA HIS A 299 0.46 2.33 -11.54
C HIS A 299 0.59 0.95 -12.17
N TYR A 300 0.55 -0.07 -11.33
CA TYR A 300 0.40 -1.48 -11.71
C TYR A 300 -0.99 -2.02 -11.39
N CYS A 301 -1.85 -1.23 -10.73
CA CYS A 301 -3.23 -1.54 -10.42
C CYS A 301 -4.08 -0.26 -10.42
N GLU A 302 -5.20 -0.29 -11.15
CA GLU A 302 -6.25 0.72 -11.13
C GLU A 302 -7.59 -0.01 -11.24
N ILE A 303 -8.27 -0.25 -10.12
CA ILE A 303 -9.55 -0.98 -10.11
C ILE A 303 -10.61 -0.23 -9.34
N GLY A 304 -11.85 -0.38 -9.78
CA GLY A 304 -13.05 0.07 -9.09
C GLY A 304 -13.97 -1.08 -8.81
N ASP A 305 -14.61 -1.12 -7.64
CA ASP A 305 -15.55 -2.17 -7.23
C ASP A 305 -16.66 -1.53 -6.38
N GLY A 306 -17.83 -1.34 -6.98
CA GLY A 306 -18.92 -0.61 -6.38
C GLY A 306 -18.53 0.85 -6.07
N LYS A 307 -18.55 1.22 -4.80
CA LYS A 307 -18.20 2.56 -4.33
C LYS A 307 -16.75 2.70 -3.92
N PHE A 308 -15.94 1.65 -4.02
CA PHE A 308 -14.54 1.64 -3.69
C PHE A 308 -13.68 1.69 -4.94
N SER A 309 -12.48 2.22 -4.79
CA SER A 309 -11.43 2.18 -5.81
C SER A 309 -10.08 1.92 -5.17
N LEU A 310 -9.19 1.27 -5.89
CA LEU A 310 -7.83 1.00 -5.49
C LEU A 310 -6.89 1.38 -6.63
N CYS A 311 -5.89 2.22 -6.30
CA CYS A 311 -4.76 2.52 -7.15
C CYS A 311 -3.50 2.06 -6.44
N GLY A 312 -2.73 1.19 -7.06
CA GLY A 312 -1.43 0.74 -6.58
C GLY A 312 -0.37 1.08 -7.60
N GLY A 313 0.76 1.61 -7.14
CA GLY A 313 1.81 2.02 -8.05
C GLY A 313 3.14 2.28 -7.35
N TRP A 314 4.20 2.34 -8.15
CA TRP A 314 5.51 2.82 -7.75
C TRP A 314 5.65 4.26 -8.23
N HIS A 315 5.21 5.20 -7.41
CA HIS A 315 5.34 6.62 -7.73
C HIS A 315 6.80 7.02 -7.66
N SER A 316 7.29 7.68 -8.70
CA SER A 316 8.65 8.21 -8.72
C SER A 316 8.65 9.74 -8.66
N LEU A 317 9.56 10.30 -7.89
CA LEU A 317 9.74 11.73 -7.73
C LEU A 317 11.23 12.08 -7.85
N LYS A 318 11.54 13.01 -8.73
CA LYS A 318 12.87 13.63 -8.79
C LYS A 318 12.80 15.01 -8.12
N ALA A 319 13.57 15.16 -7.04
CA ALA A 319 13.51 16.35 -6.20
C ALA A 319 14.85 16.61 -5.49
N LYS A 320 14.96 17.73 -4.80
CA LYS A 320 16.00 17.98 -3.82
C LYS A 320 15.47 17.81 -2.40
N TYR A 321 16.28 17.17 -1.56
CA TYR A 321 16.08 17.11 -0.13
C TYR A 321 17.28 17.74 0.56
N GLY A 322 17.12 18.93 1.11
CA GLY A 322 18.22 19.76 1.56
C GLY A 322 19.15 20.14 0.40
N SER A 323 20.46 19.90 0.53
CA SER A 323 21.46 20.16 -0.53
C SER A 323 21.68 18.97 -1.48
N ASN A 324 21.00 17.85 -1.26
CA ASN A 324 21.20 16.62 -2.01
C ASN A 324 20.08 16.38 -3.03
N ASP A 325 20.47 15.91 -4.20
CA ASP A 325 19.50 15.38 -5.15
C ASP A 325 18.85 14.10 -4.58
N TRP A 326 17.57 13.97 -4.75
CA TRP A 326 16.80 12.81 -4.36
C TRP A 326 15.98 12.29 -5.54
N LEU A 327 16.10 11.01 -5.77
CA LEU A 327 15.23 10.25 -6.69
C LEU A 327 14.69 9.07 -5.90
N GLY A 328 13.40 8.99 -5.73
CA GLY A 328 12.79 7.93 -4.94
C GLY A 328 11.33 7.74 -5.26
N TYR A 329 10.75 6.78 -4.57
CA TYR A 329 9.36 6.37 -4.69
C TYR A 329 8.60 6.83 -3.44
N THR A 330 7.38 7.28 -3.62
CA THR A 330 6.51 7.73 -2.52
C THR A 330 5.30 6.82 -2.38
#